data_4c3353673de28c7b8cd47bb1bd65363d
#
_entry.id   4c3353673de28c7b8cd47bb1bd65363d
#
_cell.length_a   1.000
_cell.length_b   1.000
_cell.length_c   1.000
_cell.angle_alpha   90.00
_cell.angle_beta   90.00
_cell.angle_gamma   90.00
#
_symmetry.space_group_name_H-M   'P 1'
#
loop_
_entity.id
_entity.type
_entity.pdbx_description
1 polymer ?
#
loop_
_entity_poly.entity_id
_entity_poly.type
_entity_poly.pdbx_seq_one_letter_code
_entity_poly.pdbx_strand_id
1 'polypeptide(L)'
;NLDGSVTKHGSTFKSKSRSIFYNKVLDKLSDARLNNTVSMSFIDKLYNLDEYVLEDFIMRRSTNRGYDDYKSETDLTVQLMNLGKQIGMEPAEGTTYFYAKTKEGYRLKEQIKSIDEIDITYYWDTISNLLIKFGLKEYVKKKPPITMLDKKQQSLAEWI
;
A
#
# COMPACT_ATOMS: atom_id res chain seq x y z
N ASN A 1 25.28 -7.62 9.95
CA ASN A 1 25.00 -7.56 9.76
C ASN A 1 24.84 -7.50 9.99
N LEU A 2 25.09 -7.15 10.35
CA LEU A 2 24.58 -7.07 10.33
C LEU A 2 24.35 -6.77 10.01
N ASP A 3 24.32 -6.37 9.87
CA ASP A 3 23.76 -6.19 9.24
C ASP A 3 23.30 -6.42 8.99
N GLY A 4 23.32 -6.39 9.24
CA GLY A 4 22.62 -6.62 8.59
C GLY A 4 22.19 -7.05 8.48
N SER A 5 22.61 -6.88 8.56
CA SER A 5 22.01 -7.40 8.06
C SER A 5 21.41 -7.88 8.09
N VAL A 6 21.96 -7.96 8.60
CA VAL A 6 20.83 -8.53 8.58
C VAL A 6 19.79 -7.87 7.99
N THR A 7 19.84 -6.93 7.93
CA THR A 7 18.89 -6.44 7.32
C THR A 7 18.79 -6.65 5.96
N LYS A 8 19.65 -7.29 5.47
CA LYS A 8 19.46 -7.76 4.18
C LYS A 8 18.37 -8.67 4.09
N HIS A 9 17.98 -9.15 5.20
CA HIS A 9 16.84 -9.98 5.22
C HIS A 9 15.60 -9.16 5.12
N GLY A 10 15.68 -7.87 5.36
CA GLY A 10 14.60 -7.00 5.06
C GLY A 10 14.24 -7.06 3.61
N SER A 11 15.16 -7.40 2.75
CA SER A 11 14.86 -7.49 1.33
C SER A 11 13.88 -8.60 1.00
N THR A 12 13.68 -9.55 1.90
CA THR A 12 12.65 -10.57 1.72
C THR A 12 11.27 -9.96 1.77
N PHE A 13 11.11 -8.90 2.54
CA PHE A 13 9.82 -8.22 2.68
C PHE A 13 9.71 -7.02 1.77
N LYS A 14 10.79 -6.28 1.61
CA LYS A 14 10.80 -5.10 0.77
C LYS A 14 10.82 -5.48 -0.69
N SER A 15 10.02 -4.78 -1.49
CA SER A 15 9.93 -5.01 -2.90
C SER A 15 9.78 -3.66 -3.59
N LYS A 16 10.39 -3.53 -4.77
CA LYS A 16 10.25 -2.30 -5.54
C LYS A 16 8.80 -2.06 -5.97
N SER A 17 7.98 -3.09 -6.00
CA SER A 17 6.58 -2.96 -6.36
C SER A 17 5.71 -2.50 -5.19
N ARG A 18 6.24 -2.57 -3.97
CA ARG A 18 5.47 -2.14 -2.81
C ARG A 18 5.44 -0.63 -2.71
N SER A 19 4.43 -0.13 -2.00
CA SER A 19 4.26 1.30 -1.80
C SER A 19 5.32 1.84 -0.83
N ILE A 20 5.51 3.15 -0.86
CA ILE A 20 6.34 3.84 0.12
C ILE A 20 5.76 3.62 1.51
N PHE A 21 4.43 3.62 1.62
CA PHE A 21 3.72 3.32 2.86
C PHE A 21 4.16 1.97 3.45
N TYR A 22 4.14 0.94 2.61
CA TYR A 22 4.55 -0.40 3.03
C TYR A 22 5.97 -0.39 3.58
N ASN A 23 6.88 0.24 2.86
CA ASN A 23 8.28 0.28 3.27
C ASN A 23 8.49 1.12 4.52
N LYS A 24 7.74 2.20 4.69
CA LYS A 24 7.80 3.01 5.91
C LYS A 24 7.36 2.21 7.13
N VAL A 25 6.26 1.48 7.02
CA VAL A 25 5.76 0.64 8.11
C VAL A 25 6.78 -0.45 8.43
N LEU A 26 7.31 -1.09 7.39
CA LEU A 26 8.30 -2.13 7.55
C LEU A 26 9.54 -1.62 8.27
N ASP A 27 10.05 -0.45 7.90
CA ASP A 27 11.23 0.14 8.52
C ASP A 27 10.96 0.50 9.98
N LYS A 28 9.80 1.07 10.28
CA LYS A 28 9.42 1.41 11.65
C LYS A 28 9.35 0.17 12.53
N LEU A 29 8.76 -0.92 12.00
CA LEU A 29 8.66 -2.17 12.74
C LEU A 29 10.04 -2.79 12.98
N SER A 30 10.88 -2.78 11.96
CA SER A 30 12.23 -3.32 12.06
C SER A 30 13.04 -2.56 13.13
N ASP A 31 12.99 -1.24 13.09
CA ASP A 31 13.72 -0.40 14.03
C ASP A 31 13.21 -0.58 15.46
N ALA A 32 11.89 -0.61 15.63
CA ALA A 32 11.30 -0.77 16.95
C ALA A 32 11.64 -2.13 17.55
N ARG A 33 11.70 -3.15 16.72
CA ARG A 33 12.05 -4.48 17.18
C ARG A 33 13.51 -4.58 17.57
N LEU A 34 14.40 -3.99 16.76
CA LEU A 34 15.83 -3.95 17.07
C LEU A 34 16.11 -3.18 18.35
N ASN A 35 15.39 -2.07 18.54
CA ASN A 35 15.59 -1.20 19.69
C ASN A 35 14.73 -1.57 20.90
N ASN A 36 13.92 -2.62 20.76
CA ASN A 36 13.01 -3.08 21.81
C ASN A 36 12.07 -1.96 22.27
N THR A 37 11.52 -1.21 21.31
CA THR A 37 10.67 -0.06 21.60
C THR A 37 9.22 -0.26 21.13
N VAL A 38 8.82 -1.51 20.89
CA VAL A 38 7.43 -1.80 20.53
C VAL A 38 6.55 -1.57 21.75
N SER A 39 5.55 -0.72 21.59
CA SER A 39 4.61 -0.37 22.67
C SER A 39 3.27 -0.04 22.05
N MET A 40 2.23 0.04 22.88
CA MET A 40 0.90 0.41 22.39
C MET A 40 0.93 1.78 21.72
N SER A 41 1.70 2.72 22.28
CA SER A 41 1.83 4.06 21.69
C SER A 41 2.44 3.99 20.30
N PHE A 42 3.46 3.16 20.13
CA PHE A 42 4.09 2.94 18.82
C PHE A 42 3.08 2.36 17.83
N ILE A 43 2.31 1.36 18.26
CA ILE A 43 1.33 0.69 17.41
C ILE A 43 0.23 1.68 17.00
N ASP A 44 -0.23 2.51 17.93
CA ASP A 44 -1.23 3.52 17.62
C ASP A 44 -0.76 4.46 16.51
N LYS A 45 0.51 4.83 16.54
CA LYS A 45 1.08 5.68 15.51
C LYS A 45 1.18 4.96 14.16
N LEU A 46 1.49 3.65 14.17
CA LEU A 46 1.53 2.89 12.94
C LEU A 46 0.17 2.90 12.23
N TYR A 47 -0.90 2.76 13.00
CA TYR A 47 -2.25 2.70 12.45
C TYR A 47 -2.83 4.08 12.10
N ASN A 48 -2.11 5.16 12.39
CA ASN A 48 -2.61 6.49 12.08
C ASN A 48 -2.34 6.83 10.61
N LEU A 49 -3.27 6.43 9.75
CA LEU A 49 -3.13 6.61 8.31
C LEU A 49 -3.21 8.08 7.87
N ASP A 50 -3.66 8.96 8.77
CA ASP A 50 -3.71 10.40 8.47
C ASP A 50 -2.33 11.03 8.35
N GLU A 51 -1.30 10.34 8.82
CA GLU A 51 0.08 10.86 8.74
C GLU A 51 0.70 10.64 7.35
N TYR A 52 0.00 9.98 6.46
CA TYR A 52 0.53 9.65 5.14
C TYR A 52 -0.10 10.52 4.07
N VAL A 53 0.66 10.75 3.00
CA VAL A 53 0.18 11.50 1.84
C VAL A 53 -0.12 10.54 0.69
N LEU A 54 -0.78 11.03 -0.34
CA LEU A 54 -1.20 10.18 -1.47
C LEU A 54 -0.03 9.39 -2.06
N GLU A 55 1.11 10.02 -2.26
CA GLU A 55 2.28 9.36 -2.83
C GLU A 55 2.73 8.15 -2.03
N ASP A 56 2.52 8.18 -0.71
CA ASP A 56 2.91 7.05 0.13
C ASP A 56 2.15 5.78 -0.23
N PHE A 57 0.94 5.90 -0.74
CA PHE A 57 0.08 4.76 -1.05
C PHE A 57 0.27 4.24 -2.48
N ILE A 58 1.07 4.92 -3.28
CA ILE A 58 1.29 4.53 -4.68
C ILE A 58 2.23 3.34 -4.73
N MET A 59 1.82 2.33 -5.48
CA MET A 59 2.59 1.12 -5.74
C MET A 59 3.10 1.15 -7.16
N ARG A 60 4.08 0.30 -7.45
CA ARG A 60 4.69 0.26 -8.76
C ARG A 60 4.70 -1.16 -9.29
N ARG A 61 4.40 -1.31 -10.58
CA ARG A 61 4.49 -2.60 -11.23
C ARG A 61 4.96 -2.41 -12.66
N SER A 62 6.01 -3.13 -13.03
CA SER A 62 6.54 -3.10 -14.40
C SER A 62 6.12 -4.36 -15.13
N THR A 63 5.85 -4.22 -16.42
CA THR A 63 5.53 -5.36 -17.24
C THR A 63 6.82 -5.91 -17.83
N ASN A 64 6.92 -7.24 -17.90
CA ASN A 64 8.05 -7.88 -18.54
C ASN A 64 7.61 -8.67 -19.78
N ARG A 65 6.35 -8.53 -20.17
CA ARG A 65 5.80 -9.16 -21.38
C ARG A 65 4.75 -8.24 -21.99
N GLY A 66 4.44 -8.46 -23.26
CA GLY A 66 3.41 -7.70 -23.92
C GLY A 66 2.02 -8.08 -23.45
N TYR A 67 1.03 -7.27 -23.78
CA TYR A 67 -0.35 -7.47 -23.34
C TYR A 67 -0.89 -8.87 -23.71
N ASP A 68 -0.62 -9.30 -24.93
CA ASP A 68 -1.17 -10.57 -25.41
C ASP A 68 -0.56 -11.80 -24.73
N ASP A 69 0.53 -11.63 -24.01
CA ASP A 69 1.18 -12.72 -23.30
C ASP A 69 0.53 -13.03 -21.95
N TYR A 70 -0.38 -12.18 -21.49
CA TYR A 70 -1.09 -12.40 -20.24
C TYR A 70 -2.42 -13.07 -20.53
N LYS A 71 -2.68 -14.15 -19.82
CA LYS A 71 -3.82 -15.02 -20.12
C LYS A 71 -5.07 -14.77 -19.30
N SER A 72 -4.95 -14.01 -18.22
CA SER A 72 -6.07 -13.79 -17.31
C SER A 72 -6.40 -12.32 -17.18
N GLU A 73 -7.65 -11.98 -17.41
CA GLU A 73 -8.11 -10.61 -17.25
C GLU A 73 -8.21 -10.20 -15.80
N THR A 74 -8.14 -11.15 -14.87
CA THR A 74 -8.15 -10.85 -13.43
C THR A 74 -6.77 -10.60 -12.89
N ASP A 75 -5.72 -10.89 -13.66
CA ASP A 75 -4.36 -10.59 -13.25
C ASP A 75 -4.19 -9.08 -13.07
N LEU A 76 -3.52 -8.68 -12.00
CA LEU A 76 -3.33 -7.26 -11.71
C LEU A 76 -2.65 -6.53 -12.87
N THR A 77 -1.65 -7.17 -13.48
CA THR A 77 -0.94 -6.56 -14.60
C THR A 77 -1.88 -6.24 -15.75
N VAL A 78 -2.77 -7.16 -16.08
CA VAL A 78 -3.76 -6.94 -17.15
C VAL A 78 -4.70 -5.81 -16.79
N GLN A 79 -5.13 -5.76 -15.53
CA GLN A 79 -5.99 -4.67 -15.07
C GLN A 79 -5.30 -3.32 -15.25
N LEU A 80 -4.01 -3.25 -14.90
CA LEU A 80 -3.26 -2.00 -15.03
C LEU A 80 -3.07 -1.62 -16.49
N MET A 81 -2.82 -2.60 -17.36
CA MET A 81 -2.71 -2.34 -18.78
C MET A 81 -4.02 -1.79 -19.36
N ASN A 82 -5.14 -2.35 -18.93
CA ASN A 82 -6.45 -1.87 -19.38
C ASN A 82 -6.74 -0.46 -18.88
N LEU A 83 -6.36 -0.15 -17.63
CA LEU A 83 -6.50 1.20 -17.11
C LEU A 83 -5.61 2.17 -17.89
N GLY A 84 -4.41 1.73 -18.25
CA GLY A 84 -3.49 2.54 -19.05
C GLY A 84 -4.08 2.89 -20.41
N LYS A 85 -4.74 1.91 -21.04
CA LYS A 85 -5.39 2.16 -22.31
C LYS A 85 -6.43 3.29 -22.22
N GLN A 86 -7.13 3.38 -21.09
CA GLN A 86 -8.14 4.41 -20.88
C GLN A 86 -7.54 5.82 -20.90
N ILE A 87 -6.26 5.95 -20.58
CA ILE A 87 -5.58 7.25 -20.58
C ILE A 87 -4.55 7.37 -21.70
N GLY A 88 -4.66 6.52 -22.71
CA GLY A 88 -3.83 6.63 -23.90
C GLY A 88 -2.47 5.95 -23.81
N MET A 89 -2.23 5.12 -22.81
CA MET A 89 -0.98 4.37 -22.71
C MET A 89 -1.05 3.09 -23.52
N GLU A 90 -0.05 2.85 -24.36
CA GLU A 90 0.02 1.60 -25.09
C GLU A 90 0.57 0.51 -24.18
N PRO A 91 -0.08 -0.66 -24.09
CA PRO A 91 0.43 -1.76 -23.31
C PRO A 91 1.63 -2.36 -24.02
N ALA A 92 2.79 -2.18 -23.40
CA ALA A 92 4.05 -2.64 -23.98
C ALA A 92 4.94 -3.25 -22.93
N GLU A 93 5.82 -4.14 -23.36
CA GLU A 93 6.83 -4.72 -22.51
C GLU A 93 7.71 -3.60 -21.95
N GLY A 94 8.02 -3.70 -20.66
CA GLY A 94 8.88 -2.71 -20.01
C GLY A 94 8.14 -1.48 -19.50
N THR A 95 6.84 -1.41 -19.67
CA THR A 95 6.06 -0.28 -19.16
C THR A 95 5.93 -0.38 -17.64
N THR A 96 6.12 0.73 -16.95
CA THR A 96 5.94 0.79 -15.50
C THR A 96 4.65 1.53 -15.19
N TYR A 97 3.82 0.91 -14.35
CA TYR A 97 2.56 1.49 -13.91
C TYR A 97 2.65 1.87 -12.44
N PHE A 98 2.18 3.07 -12.13
CA PHE A 98 2.05 3.56 -10.76
C PHE A 98 0.57 3.56 -10.41
N TYR A 99 0.20 2.91 -9.32
CA TYR A 99 -1.20 2.65 -9.01
C TYR A 99 -1.41 2.56 -7.50
N ALA A 100 -2.67 2.63 -7.10
CA ALA A 100 -3.03 2.44 -5.70
C ALA A 100 -4.37 1.71 -5.62
N LYS A 101 -4.64 1.17 -4.45
CA LYS A 101 -5.93 0.55 -4.16
C LYS A 101 -6.89 1.66 -3.73
N THR A 102 -7.94 1.85 -4.52
CA THR A 102 -8.97 2.83 -4.20
C THR A 102 -10.26 2.11 -3.79
N LYS A 103 -11.23 2.88 -3.33
CA LYS A 103 -12.54 2.33 -2.94
C LYS A 103 -13.24 1.65 -4.09
N GLU A 104 -12.89 1.99 -5.31
CA GLU A 104 -13.49 1.40 -6.52
C GLU A 104 -12.55 0.40 -7.19
N GLY A 105 -11.54 -0.07 -6.47
CA GLY A 105 -10.56 -1.00 -7.00
C GLY A 105 -9.25 -0.30 -7.34
N TYR A 106 -8.40 -1.01 -8.06
CA TYR A 106 -7.12 -0.43 -8.46
C TYR A 106 -7.33 0.68 -9.50
N ARG A 107 -6.55 1.76 -9.34
CA ARG A 107 -6.55 2.87 -10.29
C ARG A 107 -5.12 3.34 -10.47
N LEU A 108 -4.82 3.84 -11.67
CA LEU A 108 -3.50 4.42 -11.93
C LEU A 108 -3.39 5.76 -11.21
N LYS A 109 -2.16 6.13 -10.86
CA LYS A 109 -1.89 7.40 -10.19
C LYS A 109 -2.53 8.57 -10.95
N GLU A 110 -2.44 8.54 -12.28
CA GLU A 110 -2.98 9.58 -13.13
C GLU A 110 -4.50 9.68 -13.05
N GLN A 111 -5.16 8.63 -12.62
CA GLN A 111 -6.62 8.58 -12.49
C GLN A 111 -7.11 8.96 -11.11
N ILE A 112 -6.21 9.08 -10.13
CA ILE A 112 -6.56 9.39 -8.75
C ILE A 112 -6.44 10.89 -8.54
N LYS A 113 -7.53 11.51 -8.11
CA LYS A 113 -7.58 12.96 -7.95
C LYS A 113 -7.37 13.41 -6.51
N SER A 114 -7.67 12.55 -5.55
CA SER A 114 -7.65 12.94 -4.15
C SER A 114 -7.33 11.75 -3.25
N ILE A 115 -6.70 12.01 -2.11
CA ILE A 115 -6.35 10.99 -1.15
C ILE A 115 -7.58 10.29 -0.56
N ASP A 116 -8.73 10.94 -0.55
CA ASP A 116 -9.94 10.34 -0.01
C ASP A 116 -10.50 9.24 -0.92
N GLU A 117 -9.96 9.04 -2.12
CA GLU A 117 -10.30 7.90 -2.96
C GLU A 117 -9.62 6.62 -2.50
N ILE A 118 -8.59 6.72 -1.67
CA ILE A 118 -7.79 5.57 -1.24
C ILE A 118 -8.62 4.65 -0.33
N ASP A 119 -8.47 3.34 -0.54
CA ASP A 119 -9.12 2.32 0.29
C ASP A 119 -8.33 2.16 1.60
N ILE A 120 -8.73 2.91 2.60
CA ILE A 120 -8.06 2.90 3.90
C ILE A 120 -8.06 1.51 4.52
N THR A 121 -9.13 0.75 4.32
CA THR A 121 -9.25 -0.60 4.86
C THR A 121 -8.13 -1.50 4.33
N TYR A 122 -7.84 -1.39 3.05
CA TYR A 122 -6.78 -2.18 2.43
C TYR A 122 -5.42 -1.90 3.10
N TYR A 123 -5.12 -0.63 3.33
CA TYR A 123 -3.82 -0.25 3.93
C TYR A 123 -3.78 -0.55 5.44
N TRP A 124 -4.92 -0.48 6.11
CA TRP A 124 -5.03 -0.93 7.49
C TRP A 124 -4.68 -2.41 7.60
N ASP A 125 -5.21 -3.22 6.69
CA ASP A 125 -4.90 -4.66 6.65
C ASP A 125 -3.43 -4.91 6.37
N THR A 126 -2.80 -4.04 5.59
CA THR A 126 -1.37 -4.15 5.32
C THR A 126 -0.56 -4.05 6.61
N ILE A 127 -0.91 -3.10 7.48
CA ILE A 127 -0.23 -2.96 8.78
C ILE A 127 -0.46 -4.22 9.62
N SER A 128 -1.69 -4.68 9.69
CA SER A 128 -2.04 -5.87 10.48
C SER A 128 -1.26 -7.10 10.00
N ASN A 129 -1.17 -7.28 8.70
CA ASN A 129 -0.45 -8.41 8.14
C ASN A 129 1.06 -8.33 8.42
N LEU A 130 1.62 -7.13 8.40
CA LEU A 130 3.03 -6.95 8.75
C LEU A 130 3.28 -7.23 10.22
N LEU A 131 2.38 -6.81 11.10
CA LEU A 131 2.49 -7.12 12.52
C LEU A 131 2.51 -8.63 12.74
N ILE A 132 1.64 -9.36 12.05
CA ILE A 132 1.60 -10.81 12.16
C ILE A 132 2.93 -11.42 11.71
N LYS A 133 3.46 -10.93 10.58
CA LYS A 133 4.73 -11.43 10.05
C LYS A 133 5.91 -11.17 10.99
N PHE A 134 5.83 -10.09 11.75
CA PHE A 134 6.88 -9.75 12.72
C PHE A 134 6.70 -10.44 14.07
N GLY A 135 5.70 -11.31 14.20
CA GLY A 135 5.43 -11.99 15.46
C GLY A 135 4.77 -11.09 16.50
N LEU A 136 4.10 -10.05 16.06
CA LEU A 136 3.45 -9.06 16.93
C LEU A 136 1.94 -9.13 16.79
N LYS A 137 1.41 -10.34 16.62
CA LYS A 137 -0.02 -10.58 16.42
C LYS A 137 -0.88 -9.96 17.52
N GLU A 138 -0.37 -9.97 18.75
CA GLU A 138 -1.10 -9.45 19.90
C GLU A 138 -1.36 -7.95 19.82
N TYR A 139 -0.64 -7.24 18.94
CA TYR A 139 -0.80 -5.80 18.76
C TYR A 139 -1.73 -5.43 17.60
N VAL A 140 -2.25 -6.42 16.88
CA VAL A 140 -3.14 -6.16 15.75
C VAL A 140 -4.43 -5.51 16.26
N LYS A 141 -4.79 -4.37 15.69
CA LYS A 141 -6.01 -3.65 16.05
C LYS A 141 -7.15 -4.03 15.13
N LYS A 142 -8.34 -4.12 15.70
CA LYS A 142 -9.54 -4.30 14.90
C LYS A 142 -9.74 -3.07 14.03
N LYS A 143 -10.17 -3.29 12.80
CA LYS A 143 -10.51 -2.18 11.93
C LYS A 143 -11.65 -1.38 12.55
N PRO A 144 -11.59 -0.04 12.47
CA PRO A 144 -12.73 0.78 12.89
C PRO A 144 -13.94 0.41 12.04
N PRO A 145 -15.16 0.60 12.57
CA PRO A 145 -16.35 0.40 11.75
C PRO A 145 -16.24 1.23 10.47
N ILE A 146 -16.66 0.64 9.36
CA ILE A 146 -16.60 1.30 8.05
C ILE A 146 -17.30 2.66 8.10
N THR A 147 -18.40 2.74 8.86
CA THR A 147 -19.14 3.97 8.99
C THR A 147 -18.33 5.12 9.58
N MET A 148 -17.36 4.84 10.44
CA MET A 148 -16.52 5.89 11.01
C MET A 148 -15.55 6.44 9.98
N LEU A 149 -14.95 5.56 9.18
CA LEU A 149 -14.06 5.99 8.12
C LEU A 149 -14.82 6.80 7.06
N ASP A 150 -16.00 6.34 6.69
CA ASP A 150 -16.83 7.03 5.72
C ASP A 150 -17.30 8.38 6.24
N LYS A 151 -17.66 8.47 7.52
CA LYS A 151 -18.06 9.73 8.11
C LYS A 151 -16.96 10.77 8.06
N LYS A 152 -15.73 10.37 8.35
CA LYS A 152 -14.60 11.28 8.30
C LYS A 152 -14.41 11.83 6.91
N GLN A 153 -14.53 10.98 5.90
CA GLN A 153 -14.38 11.39 4.52
C GLN A 153 -15.55 12.24 4.03
N GLN A 154 -16.74 11.89 4.46
CA GLN A 154 -17.92 12.68 4.13
C GLN A 154 -17.86 14.07 4.72
N SER A 155 -17.37 14.20 5.96
CA SER A 155 -17.22 15.50 6.57
C SER A 155 -16.33 16.41 5.75
N LEU A 156 -15.24 15.87 5.21
CA LEU A 156 -14.37 16.64 4.35
C LEU A 156 -15.10 17.08 3.08
N ALA A 157 -15.90 16.19 2.52
CA ALA A 157 -16.65 16.50 1.32
C ALA A 157 -17.74 17.56 1.57
N GLU A 158 -18.36 17.54 2.73
CA GLU A 158 -19.40 18.50 3.08
C GLU A 158 -18.88 19.91 3.28
N TRP A 159 -17.60 20.03 3.58
CA TRP A 159 -16.98 21.35 3.76
C TRP A 159 -16.59 22.01 2.44
N ILE A 160 -16.69 21.26 1.38
CA ILE A 160 -16.41 21.76 0.05
C ILE A 160 -17.71 22.19 -0.62
#